data_b0e1ea0ebe38c7bb2ec0c1b5bb6f2bbc
#
_entry.id   b0e1ea0ebe38c7bb2ec0c1b5bb6f2bbc
#
_cell.length_a   1.000
_cell.length_b   1.000
_cell.length_c   1.000
_cell.angle_alpha   90.00
_cell.angle_beta   90.00
_cell.angle_gamma   90.00
#
_symmetry.space_group_name_H-M   'P 1'
#
loop_
_entity.id
_entity.type
_entity.pdbx_description
1 polymer ?
#
loop_
_entity_poly.entity_id
_entity_poly.type
_entity_poly.pdbx_seq_one_letter_code
_entity_poly.pdbx_strand_id
1 'polypeptide(L)' 'MGKLLLSLDDETDKRFREIVAGLYGNKKGALSIAGEQAIREWNQRNDVQLRF' A
#
# COMPACT_ATOMS: atom_id res chain seq x y z
N MET A 1 12.98 11.24 1.30
CA MET A 1 11.98 10.40 0.63
C MET A 1 12.48 8.99 0.45
N GLY A 2 11.67 8.04 0.82
CA GLY A 2 12.04 6.66 0.72
C GLY A 2 11.48 5.97 -0.50
N LYS A 3 12.19 4.99 -0.99
CA LYS A 3 11.70 4.10 -2.02
C LYS A 3 11.68 2.70 -1.46
N LEU A 4 10.60 1.99 -1.72
CA LEU A 4 10.43 0.64 -1.21
C LEU A 4 10.04 -0.28 -2.37
N LEU A 5 10.78 -1.37 -2.49
CA LEU A 5 10.50 -2.38 -3.49
C LEU A 5 9.98 -3.61 -2.80
N LEU A 6 8.76 -4.01 -3.15
CA LEU A 6 8.11 -5.15 -2.53
C LEU A 6 7.84 -6.23 -3.55
N SER A 7 8.06 -7.46 -3.14
CA SER A 7 7.66 -8.63 -3.92
C SER A 7 6.32 -9.12 -3.40
N LEU A 8 5.32 -9.06 -4.25
CA LEU A 8 3.98 -9.51 -3.89
C LEU A 8 3.61 -10.71 -4.76
N ASP A 9 2.77 -11.58 -4.20
CA ASP A 9 2.24 -12.65 -5.03
C ASP A 9 1.27 -12.05 -6.05
N ASP A 10 1.07 -12.79 -7.16
CA ASP A 10 0.31 -12.25 -8.28
C ASP A 10 -1.11 -11.87 -7.90
N GLU A 11 -1.74 -12.67 -7.07
CA GLU A 11 -3.12 -12.43 -6.69
C GLU A 11 -3.26 -11.16 -5.83
N THR A 12 -2.36 -10.99 -4.88
CA THR A 12 -2.37 -9.80 -4.03
C THR A 12 -2.12 -8.55 -4.85
N ASP A 13 -1.15 -8.62 -5.76
CA ASP A 13 -0.81 -7.49 -6.62
C ASP A 13 -1.99 -7.11 -7.51
N LYS A 14 -2.61 -8.11 -8.15
CA LYS A 14 -3.74 -7.87 -9.03
C LYS A 14 -4.90 -7.25 -8.27
N ARG A 15 -5.21 -7.80 -7.11
CA ARG A 15 -6.33 -7.31 -6.31
C ARG A 15 -6.08 -5.87 -5.84
N PHE A 16 -4.86 -5.57 -5.44
CA PHE A 16 -4.51 -4.23 -5.01
C PHE A 16 -4.72 -3.23 -6.14
N ARG A 17 -4.27 -3.57 -7.34
CA ARG A 17 -4.41 -2.68 -8.49
C ARG A 17 -5.87 -2.48 -8.86
N GLU A 18 -6.68 -3.52 -8.75
CA GLU A 18 -8.10 -3.43 -9.04
C GLU A 18 -8.82 -2.50 -8.07
N ILE A 19 -8.50 -2.63 -6.79
CA ILE A 19 -9.12 -1.79 -5.78
C ILE A 19 -8.69 -0.34 -5.94
N VAL A 20 -7.42 -0.11 -6.22
CA VAL A 20 -6.92 1.24 -6.43
C VAL A 20 -7.62 1.88 -7.64
N ALA A 21 -7.78 1.13 -8.71
CA ALA A 21 -8.45 1.64 -9.89
C ALA A 21 -9.90 2.00 -9.60
N GLY A 22 -10.56 1.20 -8.76
CA GLY A 22 -11.94 1.48 -8.39
C GLY A 22 -12.10 2.71 -7.52
N LEU A 23 -11.13 2.96 -6.65
CA LEU A 23 -11.21 4.10 -5.72
C LEU A 23 -10.68 5.40 -6.31
N TYR A 24 -9.60 5.32 -7.06
CA TYR A 24 -8.92 6.52 -7.55
C TYR A 24 -9.05 6.69 -9.06
N GLY A 25 -9.58 5.69 -9.75
CA GLY A 25 -9.63 5.71 -11.19
C GLY A 25 -8.22 5.54 -11.78
N ASN A 26 -8.01 6.09 -12.95
CA ASN A 26 -6.71 6.00 -13.61
C ASN A 26 -5.84 7.20 -13.28
N LYS A 27 -5.91 7.67 -12.07
CA LYS A 27 -5.16 8.83 -11.65
C LYS A 27 -3.68 8.51 -11.58
N LYS A 28 -2.87 9.42 -12.08
CA LYS A 28 -1.44 9.25 -12.03
C LYS A 28 -0.96 9.26 -10.59
N GLY A 29 -0.13 8.29 -10.25
CA GLY A 29 0.40 8.20 -8.90
C GLY A 29 -0.53 7.55 -7.89
N ALA A 30 -1.69 7.05 -8.34
CA ALA A 30 -2.66 6.45 -7.43
C ALA A 30 -2.08 5.26 -6.69
N LEU A 31 -1.27 4.43 -7.36
CA LEU A 31 -0.67 3.27 -6.72
C LEU A 31 0.28 3.70 -5.61
N SER A 32 1.05 4.75 -5.83
CA SER A 32 1.96 5.25 -4.80
C SER A 32 1.20 5.78 -3.59
N ILE A 33 0.14 6.53 -3.84
CA ILE A 33 -0.68 7.09 -2.76
C ILE A 33 -1.31 5.97 -1.95
N ALA A 34 -1.91 5.00 -2.62
CA ALA A 34 -2.56 3.89 -1.95
C ALA A 34 -1.55 3.03 -1.20
N GLY A 35 -0.38 2.80 -1.80
CA GLY A 35 0.67 2.04 -1.15
C GLY A 35 1.18 2.71 0.10
N GLU A 36 1.42 4.01 0.03
CA GLU A 36 1.87 4.75 1.20
C GLU A 36 0.82 4.70 2.31
N GLN A 37 -0.44 4.87 1.95
CA GLN A 37 -1.52 4.82 2.92
C GLN A 37 -1.59 3.44 3.58
N ALA A 38 -1.48 2.39 2.79
CA ALA A 38 -1.53 1.03 3.32
C ALA A 38 -0.39 0.77 4.30
N ILE A 39 0.80 1.22 3.96
CA ILE A 39 1.96 1.03 4.82
C ILE A 39 1.82 1.85 6.09
N ARG A 40 1.31 3.07 5.96
CA ARG A 40 1.10 3.93 7.10
C ARG A 40 0.12 3.32 8.09
N GLU A 41 -0.96 2.75 7.59
CA GLU A 41 -1.95 2.08 8.43
C GLU A 41 -1.38 0.83 9.08
N TRP A 42 -0.59 0.07 8.32
CA TRP A 42 0.05 -1.10 8.86
C TRP A 42 0.99 -0.74 10.00
N ASN A 43 1.75 0.34 9.79
CA ASN A 43 2.66 0.83 10.81
C ASN A 43 1.91 1.20 12.09
N GLN A 44 0.81 1.90 11.95
CA GLN A 44 0.03 2.33 13.11
C GLN A 44 -0.50 1.14 13.90
N ARG A 45 -0.97 0.10 13.20
CA ARG A 45 -1.51 -1.08 13.87
C ARG A 45 -0.44 -1.90 14.55
N ASN A 46 0.78 -1.88 14.03
CA ASN A 46 1.84 -2.75 14.53
C ASN A 46 2.88 -2.02 15.36
N ASP A 47 2.78 -0.70 15.44
CA ASP A 47 3.75 0.10 16.19
C ASP A 47 3.79 -0.27 17.66
N VAL A 48 2.65 -0.63 18.21
CA VAL A 48 2.53 -1.02 19.61
C VAL A 48 3.42 -2.21 19.94
N GLN A 49 3.61 -3.10 18.97
CA GLN A 49 4.41 -4.32 19.21
C GLN A 49 5.90 -4.02 19.35
N LEU A 50 6.34 -2.87 18.90
CA LEU A 50 7.74 -2.48 18.99
C LEU A 50 8.03 -1.68 20.26
N ARG A 51 7.03 -1.36 21.03
CA ARG A 51 7.18 -0.63 22.26
C ARG A 51 7.33 -1.63 23.40
N PHE A 52 8.52 -1.73 23.88
CA PHE A 52 8.83 -2.64 24.99
C PHE A 52 9.20 -1.89 26.23
#